data_2ad30cec4b5376252be1e131c26a5f1b
#
_entry.id   2ad30cec4b5376252be1e131c26a5f1b
#
_cell.length_a   1.000
_cell.length_b   1.000
_cell.length_c   1.000
_cell.angle_alpha   90.00
_cell.angle_beta   90.00
_cell.angle_gamma   90.00
#
_symmetry.space_group_name_H-M   'P 1'
#
loop_
_entity.id
_entity.type
_entity.pdbx_description
1 polymer ?
#
loop_
_entity_poly.entity_id
_entity_poly.type
_entity_poly.pdbx_seq_one_letter_code
_entity_poly.pdbx_strand_id
1 'polypeptide(L)' 'MGAEYVRRYYGVDYQRGDRLVVNGKPGTLVSFPEQYLGVRFDDTPRRITRCHPTWRVEREAPR' A
#
# COMPACT_ATOMS: atom_id res chain seq x y z
N MET A 1 -1.51 11.99 10.60
CA MET A 1 -0.42 11.22 10.01
C MET A 1 -0.80 10.86 8.60
N GLY A 2 -0.60 9.77 8.08
CA GLY A 2 -0.98 9.43 6.74
C GLY A 2 0.21 9.37 5.79
N ALA A 3 -0.01 9.73 4.51
CA ALA A 3 0.99 9.54 3.47
C ALA A 3 2.32 10.21 3.75
N GLU A 4 2.30 11.42 4.28
CA GLU A 4 3.52 12.17 4.57
C GLU A 4 4.35 11.49 5.65
N TYR A 5 3.71 10.99 6.68
CA TYR A 5 4.39 10.26 7.75
C TYR A 5 5.05 9.00 7.21
N VAL A 6 4.33 8.24 6.40
CA VAL A 6 4.84 7.01 5.81
C VAL A 6 6.06 7.30 4.93
N ARG A 7 5.98 8.34 4.10
CA ARG A 7 7.10 8.73 3.24
C ARG A 7 8.34 9.08 4.03
N ARG A 8 8.19 9.86 5.09
CA ARG A 8 9.33 10.29 5.92
C ARG A 8 9.93 9.15 6.73
N TYR A 9 9.07 8.40 7.38
CA TYR A 9 9.54 7.37 8.31
C TYR A 9 10.16 6.18 7.61
N TYR A 10 9.53 5.74 6.52
CA TYR A 10 9.96 4.55 5.81
C TYR A 10 10.75 4.82 4.54
N GLY A 11 10.84 6.06 4.13
CA GLY A 11 11.56 6.43 2.91
C GLY A 11 10.90 5.95 1.63
N VAL A 12 9.60 5.77 1.64
CA VAL A 12 8.84 5.30 0.48
C VAL A 12 7.97 6.43 -0.08
N ASP A 13 7.66 6.35 -1.37
CA ASP A 13 6.89 7.38 -2.07
C ASP A 13 5.62 6.79 -2.69
N TYR A 14 4.82 6.14 -1.87
CA TYR A 14 3.55 5.58 -2.31
C TYR A 14 2.46 6.63 -2.24
N GLN A 15 1.55 6.58 -3.20
CA GLN A 15 0.41 7.48 -3.28
C GLN A 15 -0.89 6.70 -3.42
N ARG A 16 -2.00 7.31 -3.00
CA ARG A 16 -3.32 6.71 -3.17
C ARG A 16 -3.56 6.44 -4.65
N GLY A 17 -4.08 5.28 -4.95
CA GLY A 17 -4.32 4.85 -6.32
C GLY A 17 -3.19 4.02 -6.91
N ASP A 18 -2.04 3.98 -6.25
CA ASP A 18 -0.93 3.17 -6.73
C ASP A 18 -1.29 1.69 -6.70
N ARG A 19 -0.86 0.98 -7.74
CA ARG A 19 -1.01 -0.47 -7.79
C ARG A 19 0.19 -1.11 -7.13
N LEU A 20 -0.09 -1.99 -6.18
CA LEU A 20 0.95 -2.65 -5.38
C LEU A 20 0.77 -4.15 -5.42
N VAL A 21 1.87 -4.85 -5.20
CA VAL A 21 1.86 -6.29 -4.95
C VAL A 21 2.39 -6.49 -3.54
N VAL A 22 1.56 -7.01 -2.65
CA VAL A 22 1.92 -7.22 -1.26
C VAL A 22 1.89 -8.72 -0.98
N ASN A 23 3.04 -9.27 -0.64
CA ASN A 23 3.19 -10.69 -0.38
C ASN A 23 2.67 -11.53 -1.56
N GLY A 24 2.94 -11.08 -2.78
CA GLY A 24 2.52 -11.76 -4.00
C GLY A 24 1.08 -11.52 -4.44
N LYS A 25 0.32 -10.69 -3.73
CA LYS A 25 -1.08 -10.40 -4.06
C LYS A 25 -1.22 -8.98 -4.60
N PRO A 26 -1.85 -8.80 -5.77
CA PRO A 26 -2.06 -7.47 -6.33
C PRO A 26 -3.20 -6.73 -5.64
N GLY A 27 -3.05 -5.43 -5.49
CA GLY A 27 -4.06 -4.59 -4.89
C GLY A 27 -3.85 -3.12 -5.20
N THR A 28 -4.74 -2.28 -4.69
CA THR A 28 -4.69 -0.83 -4.85
C THR A 28 -4.53 -0.18 -3.50
N LEU A 29 -3.57 0.74 -3.39
CA LEU A 29 -3.40 1.55 -2.20
C LEU A 29 -4.53 2.57 -2.12
N VAL A 30 -5.31 2.51 -1.05
CA VAL A 30 -6.49 3.36 -0.89
C VAL A 30 -6.41 4.32 0.28
N SER A 31 -5.57 4.05 1.26
CA SER A 31 -5.46 4.89 2.45
C SER A 31 -4.12 4.68 3.16
N PHE A 32 -3.89 5.51 4.17
CA PHE A 32 -2.70 5.42 5.02
C PHE A 32 -3.13 5.40 6.48
N PRO A 33 -3.68 4.29 6.97
CA PRO A 33 -4.11 4.22 8.36
C PRO A 33 -2.89 4.22 9.29
N GLU A 34 -2.80 5.24 10.14
CA GLU A 34 -1.65 5.43 11.02
C GLU A 34 -0.34 5.45 10.24
N GLN A 35 0.53 4.49 10.51
CA GLN A 35 1.83 4.36 9.85
C GLN A 35 1.86 3.19 8.85
N TYR A 36 0.68 2.72 8.45
CA TYR A 36 0.56 1.57 7.55
C TYR A 36 -0.01 1.97 6.20
N LEU A 37 0.01 1.03 5.27
CA LEU A 37 -0.68 1.16 3.99
C LEU A 37 -2.01 0.44 4.10
N GLY A 38 -3.08 1.10 3.68
CA GLY A 38 -4.39 0.46 3.53
C GLY A 38 -4.54 0.00 2.11
N VAL A 39 -4.54 -1.30 1.89
CA VAL A 39 -4.56 -1.89 0.55
C VAL A 39 -5.86 -2.64 0.33
N ARG A 40 -6.50 -2.37 -0.79
CA ARG A 40 -7.65 -3.13 -1.25
C ARG A 40 -7.15 -4.16 -2.25
N PHE A 41 -7.07 -5.41 -1.83
CA PHE A 41 -6.65 -6.48 -2.71
C PHE A 41 -7.72 -6.82 -3.75
N ASP A 42 -7.28 -7.19 -4.93
CA ASP A 42 -8.20 -7.47 -6.03
C ASP A 42 -9.12 -8.66 -5.75
N ASP A 43 -8.65 -9.63 -4.98
CA ASP A 43 -9.44 -10.81 -4.61
C ASP A 43 -10.40 -10.54 -3.44
N THR A 44 -10.25 -9.42 -2.75
CA THR A 44 -11.13 -9.04 -1.64
C THR A 44 -11.50 -7.55 -1.75
N PRO A 45 -12.24 -7.16 -2.81
CA PRO A 45 -12.43 -5.74 -3.13
C PRO A 45 -13.25 -4.96 -2.09
N ARG A 46 -13.92 -5.64 -1.17
CA ARG A 46 -14.71 -4.99 -0.12
C ARG A 46 -13.96 -4.83 1.19
N ARG A 47 -12.72 -5.28 1.25
CA ARG A 47 -11.92 -5.21 2.48
C ARG A 47 -10.67 -4.40 2.24
N ILE A 48 -10.31 -3.58 3.24
CA ILE A 48 -9.05 -2.86 3.25
C ILE A 48 -8.17 -3.50 4.31
N THR A 49 -6.98 -3.93 3.90
CA THR A 49 -6.03 -4.61 4.77
C THR A 49 -4.88 -3.68 5.09
N ARG A 50 -4.48 -3.61 6.36
CA ARG A 50 -3.29 -2.85 6.76
C ARG A 50 -2.04 -3.64 6.40
N CYS A 51 -1.11 -2.98 5.73
CA CYS A 51 0.15 -3.59 5.32
C CYS A 51 1.32 -2.74 5.78
N HIS A 52 2.40 -3.37 6.21
CA HIS A 52 3.62 -2.65 6.56
C HIS A 52 4.19 -1.99 5.30
N PRO A 53 4.60 -0.71 5.35
CA PRO A 53 4.98 0.01 4.13
C PRO A 53 6.18 -0.55 3.38
N THR A 54 7.05 -1.30 4.04
CA THR A 54 8.26 -1.81 3.41
C THR A 54 8.37 -3.33 3.40
N TRP A 55 7.46 -4.01 4.10
CA TRP A 55 7.57 -5.46 4.23
C TRP A 55 6.80 -6.18 3.13
N ARG A 56 7.55 -6.81 2.21
CA ARG A 56 7.00 -7.55 1.07
C ARG A 56 6.05 -6.74 0.20
N VAL A 57 6.30 -5.44 0.13
CA VAL A 57 5.50 -4.52 -0.70
C VAL A 57 6.33 -4.12 -1.90
N GLU A 58 5.77 -4.31 -3.09
CA GLU A 58 6.39 -3.93 -4.35
C GLU A 58 5.39 -3.16 -5.19
N ARG A 59 5.88 -2.31 -6.08
CA ARG A 59 5.01 -1.67 -7.06
C ARG A 59 4.69 -2.69 -8.16
N GLU A 60 3.44 -2.72 -8.58
CA GLU A 60 3.06 -3.55 -9.70
C GLU A 60 3.78 -3.04 -10.94
N ALA A 61 4.41 -3.96 -11.68
CA ALA A 61 5.17 -3.58 -12.86
C ALA A 61 4.27 -2.93 -13.90
N PRO A 62 4.73 -1.86 -14.57
CA PRO A 62 3.95 -1.22 -15.64
C PRO A 62 3.82 -2.20 -16.81
N ARG A 63 2.68 -2.11 -17.48
CA ARG A 63 2.40 -2.93 -18.66
C ARG A 63 2.74 -2.18 -19.92
#